data_460f0539cb168020ded6a2c6529f2fe3
#
_entry.id   460f0539cb168020ded6a2c6529f2fe3
#
_cell.length_a   1.000
_cell.length_b   1.000
_cell.length_c   1.000
_cell.angle_alpha   90.00
_cell.angle_beta   90.00
_cell.angle_gamma   90.00
#
_symmetry.space_group_name_H-M   'P 1'
#
loop_
_entity.id
_entity.type
_entity.pdbx_description
1 polymer ?
#
loop_
_entity_poly.entity_id
_entity_poly.type
_entity_poly.pdbx_seq_one_letter_code
_entity_poly.pdbx_strand_id
1 'polypeptide(L)'
;MKYGICSLSVIPMRANPAHESELVSELLFNDIYTIVDENEEWLKIKGCYDAYEGWIRKLQHQSISHDEYQGYISREKYIINKAFSLYDNKILSFGSKIFEKTSDSILLRNNFDRLSFTESALKLKDVPYRWGGKSVMGIDCSAYVQLCAKVAGYKLPRDASQQAEHGTEIPSLTSAYPGDIAFFENNNKRITHVGILLSEDKIIHASGKVRIDKIDSTGIYNEELKGYTHHLAYIKRL
;
A
#
# COMPACT_ATOMS: atom_id res chain seq x y z
N MET A 1 -20.72 8.70 -15.71
CA MET A 1 -19.50 8.02 -15.21
C MET A 1 -19.92 6.63 -14.73
N LYS A 2 -19.20 5.58 -15.09
CA LYS A 2 -19.49 4.20 -14.65
C LYS A 2 -18.66 3.88 -13.42
N TYR A 3 -19.24 3.22 -12.44
CA TYR A 3 -18.60 2.90 -11.14
C TYR A 3 -18.50 1.39 -10.93
N GLY A 4 -17.51 0.96 -10.18
CA GLY A 4 -17.34 -0.42 -9.79
C GLY A 4 -16.79 -0.57 -8.38
N ILE A 5 -16.90 -1.80 -7.87
CA ILE A 5 -16.41 -2.20 -6.57
C ILE A 5 -15.65 -3.52 -6.67
N CYS A 6 -14.59 -3.67 -5.89
CA CYS A 6 -13.91 -4.94 -5.69
C CYS A 6 -14.71 -5.82 -4.73
N SER A 7 -15.44 -6.78 -5.26
CA SER A 7 -16.19 -7.79 -4.48
C SER A 7 -15.38 -9.06 -4.20
N LEU A 8 -14.20 -9.18 -4.79
CA LEU A 8 -13.26 -10.28 -4.57
C LEU A 8 -12.27 -9.91 -3.46
N SER A 9 -11.57 -10.91 -2.94
CA SER A 9 -10.48 -10.68 -1.97
C SER A 9 -9.45 -9.68 -2.51
N VAL A 10 -9.09 -9.84 -3.79
CA VAL A 10 -8.12 -8.99 -4.51
C VAL A 10 -8.45 -9.00 -6.01
N ILE A 11 -8.28 -7.87 -6.69
CA ILE A 11 -8.29 -7.77 -8.15
C ILE A 11 -6.95 -7.19 -8.61
N PRO A 12 -6.16 -7.90 -9.44
CA PRO A 12 -4.92 -7.38 -9.98
C PRO A 12 -5.18 -6.27 -11.02
N MET A 13 -4.40 -5.20 -10.95
CA MET A 13 -4.39 -4.10 -11.92
C MET A 13 -3.13 -4.20 -12.79
N ARG A 14 -3.30 -4.20 -14.09
CA ARG A 14 -2.23 -4.31 -15.08
C ARG A 14 -1.91 -2.97 -15.74
N ALA A 15 -0.65 -2.79 -16.17
CA ALA A 15 -0.23 -1.60 -16.91
C ALA A 15 -0.95 -1.49 -18.28
N ASN A 16 -1.14 -2.63 -18.96
CA ASN A 16 -1.81 -2.74 -20.26
C ASN A 16 -2.88 -3.83 -20.20
N PRO A 17 -3.87 -3.84 -21.12
CA PRO A 17 -4.95 -4.82 -21.15
C PRO A 17 -4.49 -6.18 -21.69
N ALA A 18 -3.59 -6.85 -20.98
CA ALA A 18 -3.04 -8.16 -21.31
C ALA A 18 -2.66 -8.93 -20.05
N HIS A 19 -2.78 -10.27 -20.06
CA HIS A 19 -2.47 -11.14 -18.91
C HIS A 19 -0.99 -11.11 -18.52
N GLU A 20 -0.10 -11.03 -19.49
CA GLU A 20 1.35 -10.96 -19.36
C GLU A 20 1.87 -9.56 -19.02
N SER A 21 1.01 -8.54 -19.05
CA SER A 21 1.39 -7.17 -18.71
C SER A 21 1.78 -7.05 -17.24
N GLU A 22 2.64 -6.09 -16.95
CA GLU A 22 3.12 -5.78 -15.62
C GLU A 22 1.96 -5.60 -14.63
N LEU A 23 2.06 -6.23 -13.47
CA LEU A 23 1.22 -5.92 -12.31
C LEU A 23 1.67 -4.58 -11.74
N VAL A 24 0.79 -3.58 -11.72
CA VAL A 24 1.13 -2.24 -11.23
C VAL A 24 0.50 -1.93 -9.87
N SER A 25 -0.64 -2.56 -9.56
CA SER A 25 -1.31 -2.44 -8.26
C SER A 25 -2.34 -3.56 -8.07
N GLU A 26 -3.04 -3.52 -6.95
CA GLU A 26 -4.19 -4.38 -6.66
C GLU A 26 -5.32 -3.55 -6.02
N LEU A 27 -6.58 -3.89 -6.34
CA LEU A 27 -7.73 -3.48 -5.55
C LEU A 27 -7.94 -4.50 -4.44
N LEU A 28 -8.18 -4.03 -3.24
CA LEU A 28 -8.59 -4.86 -2.10
C LEU A 28 -10.12 -4.89 -1.98
N PHE A 29 -10.65 -5.83 -1.24
CA PHE A 29 -12.09 -5.97 -0.98
C PHE A 29 -12.71 -4.63 -0.56
N ASN A 30 -13.84 -4.28 -1.20
CA ASN A 30 -14.56 -3.01 -1.07
C ASN A 30 -13.78 -1.75 -1.50
N ASP A 31 -12.68 -1.87 -2.23
CA ASP A 31 -12.14 -0.73 -2.97
C ASP A 31 -13.08 -0.38 -4.12
N ILE A 32 -13.50 0.89 -4.18
CA ILE A 32 -14.36 1.43 -5.24
C ILE A 32 -13.52 2.18 -6.28
N TYR A 33 -13.99 2.21 -7.51
CA TYR A 33 -13.28 2.80 -8.64
C TYR A 33 -14.23 3.34 -9.71
N THR A 34 -13.73 4.20 -10.55
CA THR A 34 -14.40 4.67 -11.77
C THR A 34 -13.81 3.99 -12.99
N ILE A 35 -14.63 3.75 -14.01
CA ILE A 35 -14.17 3.25 -15.30
C ILE A 35 -13.84 4.46 -16.17
N VAL A 36 -12.62 4.48 -16.71
CA VAL A 36 -12.09 5.59 -17.53
C VAL A 36 -11.94 5.20 -18.99
N ASP A 37 -11.75 3.90 -19.29
CA ASP A 37 -11.68 3.35 -20.65
C ASP A 37 -12.07 1.87 -20.65
N GLU A 38 -12.39 1.30 -21.79
CA GLU A 38 -12.72 -0.12 -21.94
C GLU A 38 -12.41 -0.66 -23.34
N ASN A 39 -12.03 -1.93 -23.41
CA ASN A 39 -12.01 -2.70 -24.65
C ASN A 39 -12.89 -3.95 -24.51
N GLU A 40 -12.76 -4.92 -25.39
CA GLU A 40 -13.61 -6.12 -25.40
C GLU A 40 -13.57 -6.91 -24.09
N GLU A 41 -12.39 -7.10 -23.49
CA GLU A 41 -12.18 -7.95 -22.31
C GLU A 41 -11.73 -7.21 -21.03
N TRP A 42 -11.30 -5.97 -21.15
CA TRP A 42 -10.67 -5.22 -20.07
C TRP A 42 -11.35 -3.88 -19.81
N LEU A 43 -11.23 -3.42 -18.57
CA LEU A 43 -11.62 -2.08 -18.14
C LEU A 43 -10.38 -1.34 -17.63
N LYS A 44 -10.12 -0.14 -18.13
CA LYS A 44 -9.20 0.79 -17.49
C LYS A 44 -9.94 1.49 -16.38
N ILE A 45 -9.43 1.39 -15.18
CA ILE A 45 -10.08 1.94 -13.98
C ILE A 45 -9.19 2.95 -13.30
N LYS A 46 -9.83 3.83 -12.53
CA LYS A 46 -9.16 4.76 -11.62
C LYS A 46 -9.67 4.52 -10.20
N GLY A 47 -8.76 4.10 -9.31
CA GLY A 47 -9.05 3.82 -7.91
C GLY A 47 -9.48 5.09 -7.16
N CYS A 48 -10.54 5.01 -6.35
CA CYS A 48 -11.01 6.18 -5.59
C CYS A 48 -10.10 6.52 -4.40
N TYR A 49 -9.32 5.56 -3.91
CA TYR A 49 -8.43 5.80 -2.78
C TYR A 49 -7.22 6.66 -3.16
N ASP A 50 -6.47 6.27 -4.17
CA ASP A 50 -5.17 6.87 -4.54
C ASP A 50 -5.15 7.48 -5.94
N ALA A 51 -6.29 7.44 -6.65
CA ALA A 51 -6.43 7.85 -8.04
C ALA A 51 -5.52 7.08 -9.02
N TYR A 52 -4.96 5.94 -8.59
CA TYR A 52 -4.10 5.11 -9.42
C TYR A 52 -4.89 4.46 -10.55
N GLU A 53 -4.30 4.43 -11.74
CA GLU A 53 -4.94 3.88 -12.94
C GLU A 53 -4.30 2.56 -13.34
N GLY A 54 -5.11 1.65 -13.88
CA GLY A 54 -4.66 0.38 -14.41
C GLY A 54 -5.82 -0.41 -15.03
N TRP A 55 -5.49 -1.53 -15.65
CA TRP A 55 -6.44 -2.39 -16.35
C TRP A 55 -6.83 -3.59 -15.51
N ILE A 56 -8.13 -3.87 -15.40
CA ILE A 56 -8.69 -5.07 -14.77
C ILE A 56 -9.51 -5.87 -15.77
N ARG A 57 -9.69 -7.18 -15.54
CA ARG A 57 -10.57 -8.01 -16.37
C ARG A 57 -12.04 -7.64 -16.14
N LYS A 58 -12.84 -7.56 -17.24
CA LYS A 58 -14.31 -7.36 -17.16
C LYS A 58 -14.99 -8.43 -16.30
N LEU A 59 -14.50 -9.68 -16.33
CA LEU A 59 -15.03 -10.79 -15.52
C LEU A 59 -14.82 -10.61 -14.00
N GLN A 60 -13.95 -9.70 -13.58
CA GLN A 60 -13.69 -9.38 -12.17
C GLN A 60 -14.42 -8.11 -11.72
N HIS A 61 -15.06 -7.42 -12.66
CA HIS A 61 -15.79 -6.18 -12.39
C HIS A 61 -17.16 -6.46 -11.79
N GLN A 62 -17.50 -5.75 -10.73
CA GLN A 62 -18.84 -5.60 -10.24
C GLN A 62 -19.28 -4.16 -10.39
N SER A 63 -20.31 -3.93 -11.21
CA SER A 63 -20.91 -2.62 -11.40
C SER A 63 -21.70 -2.19 -10.17
N ILE A 64 -21.64 -0.92 -9.84
CA ILE A 64 -22.49 -0.27 -8.86
C ILE A 64 -23.13 0.99 -9.44
N SER A 65 -24.34 1.31 -9.00
CA SER A 65 -25.03 2.54 -9.38
C SER A 65 -24.36 3.78 -8.77
N HIS A 66 -24.75 4.96 -9.25
CA HIS A 66 -24.28 6.21 -8.66
C HIS A 66 -24.70 6.35 -7.17
N ASP A 67 -25.90 5.93 -6.83
CA ASP A 67 -26.43 6.02 -5.47
C ASP A 67 -25.69 5.06 -4.53
N GLU A 68 -25.41 3.84 -4.97
CA GLU A 68 -24.55 2.90 -4.23
C GLU A 68 -23.15 3.46 -4.04
N TYR A 69 -22.55 4.05 -5.07
CA TYR A 69 -21.23 4.69 -4.99
C TYR A 69 -21.22 5.82 -3.94
N GLN A 70 -22.22 6.70 -3.93
CA GLN A 70 -22.36 7.76 -2.93
C GLN A 70 -22.58 7.18 -1.52
N GLY A 71 -23.39 6.13 -1.41
CA GLY A 71 -23.58 5.40 -0.16
C GLY A 71 -22.26 4.79 0.37
N TYR A 72 -21.42 4.24 -0.50
CA TYR A 72 -20.09 3.74 -0.11
C TYR A 72 -19.15 4.84 0.37
N ILE A 73 -19.19 6.04 -0.23
CA ILE A 73 -18.33 7.16 0.19
C ILE A 73 -18.76 7.66 1.57
N SER A 74 -20.05 7.87 1.81
CA SER A 74 -20.60 8.47 3.02
C SER A 74 -20.64 7.54 4.23
N ARG A 75 -20.74 6.21 3.99
CA ARG A 75 -20.88 5.22 5.05
C ARG A 75 -19.60 5.08 5.87
N GLU A 76 -19.76 4.94 7.19
CA GLU A 76 -18.67 4.54 8.10
C GLU A 76 -18.07 3.20 7.67
N LYS A 77 -16.76 3.10 7.78
CA LYS A 77 -16.00 1.91 7.34
C LYS A 77 -15.04 1.47 8.43
N TYR A 78 -14.90 0.16 8.53
CA TYR A 78 -13.84 -0.48 9.28
C TYR A 78 -12.78 -1.01 8.32
N ILE A 79 -11.54 -1.09 8.77
CA ILE A 79 -10.40 -1.57 7.99
C ILE A 79 -9.78 -2.77 8.69
N ILE A 80 -9.48 -3.82 7.92
CA ILE A 80 -8.81 -5.02 8.44
C ILE A 80 -7.40 -4.62 8.90
N ASN A 81 -7.15 -4.85 10.20
CA ASN A 81 -5.92 -4.48 10.91
C ASN A 81 -5.12 -5.70 11.40
N LYS A 82 -5.37 -6.87 10.84
CA LYS A 82 -4.54 -8.08 10.90
C LYS A 82 -3.99 -8.39 9.52
N ALA A 83 -2.92 -9.17 9.44
CA ALA A 83 -2.33 -9.55 8.15
C ALA A 83 -3.41 -10.06 7.20
N PHE A 84 -4.29 -10.93 7.67
CA PHE A 84 -5.51 -11.35 6.96
C PHE A 84 -6.66 -11.62 7.95
N SER A 85 -7.87 -11.67 7.43
CA SER A 85 -9.08 -12.04 8.16
C SER A 85 -9.99 -12.89 7.28
N LEU A 86 -10.74 -13.82 7.86
CA LEU A 86 -11.82 -14.54 7.19
C LEU A 86 -13.12 -13.75 7.37
N TYR A 87 -13.75 -13.39 6.26
CA TYR A 87 -14.98 -12.61 6.24
C TYR A 87 -15.86 -13.07 5.07
N ASP A 88 -17.07 -13.50 5.36
CA ASP A 88 -18.03 -13.97 4.34
C ASP A 88 -17.38 -14.94 3.32
N ASN A 89 -16.73 -15.99 3.81
CA ASN A 89 -16.00 -17.00 3.02
C ASN A 89 -14.88 -16.46 2.13
N LYS A 90 -14.40 -15.22 2.38
CA LYS A 90 -13.28 -14.61 1.67
C LYS A 90 -12.09 -14.40 2.61
N ILE A 91 -10.88 -14.53 2.07
CA ILE A 91 -9.67 -14.10 2.76
C ILE A 91 -9.46 -12.61 2.45
N LEU A 92 -9.67 -11.76 3.44
CA LEU A 92 -9.43 -10.33 3.33
C LEU A 92 -8.01 -10.00 3.78
N SER A 93 -7.29 -9.24 2.97
CA SER A 93 -5.96 -8.75 3.28
C SER A 93 -6.00 -7.56 4.22
N PHE A 94 -4.90 -7.31 4.94
CA PHE A 94 -4.65 -6.06 5.65
C PHE A 94 -4.98 -4.86 4.78
N GLY A 95 -5.70 -3.89 5.32
CA GLY A 95 -6.12 -2.71 4.57
C GLY A 95 -7.40 -2.85 3.75
N SER A 96 -8.03 -4.05 3.70
CA SER A 96 -9.38 -4.23 3.14
C SER A 96 -10.43 -3.51 3.97
N LYS A 97 -11.48 -3.01 3.33
CA LYS A 97 -12.57 -2.27 3.99
C LYS A 97 -13.79 -3.16 4.20
N ILE A 98 -14.45 -3.01 5.34
CA ILE A 98 -15.73 -3.66 5.67
C ILE A 98 -16.68 -2.65 6.32
N PHE A 99 -17.99 -2.95 6.35
CA PHE A 99 -19.01 -2.06 6.91
C PHE A 99 -19.48 -2.46 8.30
N GLU A 100 -19.07 -3.61 8.77
CA GLU A 100 -19.39 -4.12 10.09
C GLU A 100 -18.10 -4.33 10.89
N LYS A 101 -18.11 -3.93 12.16
CA LYS A 101 -16.97 -4.13 13.05
C LYS A 101 -16.76 -5.61 13.33
N THR A 102 -15.52 -6.07 13.22
CA THR A 102 -15.09 -7.42 13.61
C THR A 102 -13.96 -7.34 14.63
N SER A 103 -13.55 -8.49 15.19
CA SER A 103 -12.37 -8.59 16.07
C SER A 103 -11.05 -8.22 15.36
N ASP A 104 -11.04 -8.30 14.03
CA ASP A 104 -9.86 -8.13 13.18
C ASP A 104 -9.82 -6.75 12.51
N SER A 105 -10.80 -5.88 12.81
CA SER A 105 -10.92 -4.58 12.18
C SER A 105 -10.94 -3.43 13.18
N ILE A 106 -10.50 -2.27 12.72
CA ILE A 106 -10.58 -1.00 13.43
C ILE A 106 -11.36 0.02 12.60
N LEU A 107 -11.90 1.05 13.25
CA LEU A 107 -12.57 2.14 12.57
C LEU A 107 -11.57 2.87 11.66
N LEU A 108 -11.90 3.00 10.36
CA LEU A 108 -11.12 3.78 9.42
C LEU A 108 -11.25 5.27 9.76
N ARG A 109 -10.15 5.91 10.11
CA ARG A 109 -10.07 7.32 10.48
C ARG A 109 -9.33 8.11 9.40
N ASN A 110 -9.48 9.43 9.45
CA ASN A 110 -8.75 10.36 8.56
C ASN A 110 -7.73 11.21 9.33
N ASN A 111 -7.50 10.92 10.61
CA ASN A 111 -6.49 11.58 11.44
C ASN A 111 -5.32 10.61 11.61
N PHE A 112 -4.13 11.04 11.21
CA PHE A 112 -2.92 10.23 11.30
C PHE A 112 -2.57 9.91 12.75
N ASP A 113 -2.35 8.62 13.02
CA ASP A 113 -1.86 8.09 14.28
C ASP A 113 -0.52 7.36 14.05
N ARG A 114 0.56 7.99 14.49
CA ARG A 114 1.93 7.47 14.35
C ARG A 114 2.13 6.12 15.04
N LEU A 115 1.54 5.91 16.22
CA LEU A 115 1.65 4.63 16.92
C LEU A 115 0.99 3.52 16.09
N SER A 116 -0.22 3.75 15.62
CA SER A 116 -0.92 2.83 14.72
C SER A 116 -0.14 2.55 13.44
N PHE A 117 0.59 3.54 12.91
CA PHE A 117 1.44 3.38 11.73
C PHE A 117 2.60 2.39 11.97
N THR A 118 3.35 2.59 13.06
CA THR A 118 4.47 1.71 13.42
C THR A 118 4.04 0.30 13.82
N GLU A 119 2.94 0.16 14.56
CA GLU A 119 2.35 -1.14 14.90
C GLU A 119 1.88 -1.89 13.65
N SER A 120 1.26 -1.17 12.70
CA SER A 120 0.81 -1.73 11.42
C SER A 120 1.96 -2.29 10.59
N ALA A 121 3.11 -1.63 10.62
CA ALA A 121 4.30 -2.08 9.92
C ALA A 121 4.75 -3.48 10.38
N LEU A 122 4.73 -3.75 11.67
CA LEU A 122 5.15 -5.04 12.24
C LEU A 122 4.19 -6.19 11.92
N LYS A 123 2.90 -5.91 11.69
CA LYS A 123 1.88 -6.93 11.39
C LYS A 123 2.07 -7.62 10.04
N LEU A 124 2.78 -6.98 9.11
CA LEU A 124 3.05 -7.49 7.78
C LEU A 124 4.43 -8.14 7.65
N LYS A 125 5.18 -8.27 8.75
CA LYS A 125 6.48 -8.93 8.74
C LYS A 125 6.38 -10.34 8.11
N ASP A 126 7.38 -10.70 7.31
CA ASP A 126 7.49 -11.95 6.54
C ASP A 126 6.49 -12.12 5.38
N VAL A 127 5.62 -11.15 5.08
CA VAL A 127 4.85 -11.14 3.83
C VAL A 127 5.81 -11.12 2.64
N PRO A 128 5.65 -12.01 1.64
CA PRO A 128 6.56 -12.08 0.50
C PRO A 128 6.52 -10.79 -0.34
N TYR A 129 7.67 -10.44 -0.90
CA TYR A 129 7.74 -9.35 -1.88
C TYR A 129 7.13 -9.77 -3.21
N ARG A 130 6.32 -8.91 -3.78
CA ARG A 130 5.84 -9.04 -5.16
C ARG A 130 5.70 -7.67 -5.79
N TRP A 131 6.40 -7.43 -6.88
CA TRP A 131 6.29 -6.19 -7.66
C TRP A 131 4.84 -5.91 -8.05
N GLY A 132 4.35 -4.69 -7.78
CA GLY A 132 2.95 -4.28 -8.00
C GLY A 132 1.94 -4.87 -7.02
N GLY A 133 2.35 -5.78 -6.14
CA GLY A 133 1.47 -6.39 -5.13
C GLY A 133 1.06 -5.41 -4.03
N LYS A 134 -0.14 -5.59 -3.49
CA LYS A 134 -0.74 -4.76 -2.43
C LYS A 134 -1.54 -5.60 -1.42
N SER A 135 -1.20 -6.87 -1.29
CA SER A 135 -1.91 -7.81 -0.41
C SER A 135 -0.93 -8.68 0.37
N VAL A 136 -1.42 -9.44 1.36
CA VAL A 136 -0.60 -10.42 2.09
C VAL A 136 -0.13 -11.58 1.22
N MET A 137 -0.67 -11.74 0.02
CA MET A 137 -0.20 -12.73 -0.97
C MET A 137 1.03 -12.26 -1.74
N GLY A 138 1.50 -11.06 -1.46
CA GLY A 138 2.69 -10.42 -2.01
C GLY A 138 2.52 -8.90 -2.04
N ILE A 139 3.52 -8.18 -1.55
CA ILE A 139 3.49 -6.72 -1.40
C ILE A 139 4.80 -6.10 -1.86
N ASP A 140 4.76 -4.95 -2.56
CA ASP A 140 5.95 -4.17 -2.84
C ASP A 140 6.22 -3.09 -1.77
N CYS A 141 7.35 -2.41 -1.88
CA CYS A 141 7.81 -1.45 -0.88
C CYS A 141 6.82 -0.28 -0.68
N SER A 142 6.33 0.31 -1.74
CA SER A 142 5.43 1.46 -1.68
C SER A 142 4.00 1.08 -1.27
N ALA A 143 3.48 -0.07 -1.72
CA ALA A 143 2.20 -0.59 -1.26
C ALA A 143 2.22 -0.94 0.22
N TYR A 144 3.33 -1.49 0.72
CA TYR A 144 3.53 -1.77 2.13
C TYR A 144 3.40 -0.49 2.97
N VAL A 145 4.15 0.56 2.64
CA VAL A 145 4.07 1.86 3.34
C VAL A 145 2.68 2.49 3.18
N GLN A 146 2.10 2.44 1.97
CA GLN A 146 0.76 2.96 1.70
C GLN A 146 -0.32 2.30 2.57
N LEU A 147 -0.29 0.97 2.72
CA LEU A 147 -1.29 0.26 3.53
C LEU A 147 -1.13 0.55 5.02
N CYS A 148 0.10 0.62 5.53
CA CYS A 148 0.35 1.02 6.92
C CYS A 148 -0.18 2.44 7.18
N ALA A 149 0.09 3.38 6.27
CA ALA A 149 -0.42 4.75 6.36
C ALA A 149 -1.96 4.79 6.28
N LYS A 150 -2.58 4.01 5.38
CA LYS A 150 -4.04 3.91 5.24
C LYS A 150 -4.70 3.47 6.55
N VAL A 151 -4.17 2.44 7.20
CA VAL A 151 -4.68 1.94 8.49
C VAL A 151 -4.48 2.97 9.60
N ALA A 152 -3.40 3.72 9.55
CA ALA A 152 -3.09 4.79 10.49
C ALA A 152 -3.82 6.12 10.20
N GLY A 153 -4.70 6.17 9.20
CA GLY A 153 -5.52 7.34 8.89
C GLY A 153 -4.86 8.38 8.00
N TYR A 154 -3.79 8.02 7.28
CA TYR A 154 -3.12 8.91 6.32
C TYR A 154 -3.21 8.36 4.89
N LYS A 155 -3.50 9.25 3.94
CA LYS A 155 -3.62 8.89 2.53
C LYS A 155 -2.30 9.17 1.80
N LEU A 156 -1.58 8.11 1.43
CA LEU A 156 -0.40 8.18 0.58
C LEU A 156 -0.72 7.73 -0.86
N PRO A 157 -0.02 8.27 -1.87
CA PRO A 157 -0.08 7.77 -3.24
C PRO A 157 0.54 6.36 -3.36
N ARG A 158 0.37 5.73 -4.53
CA ARG A 158 0.80 4.34 -4.76
C ARG A 158 2.31 4.20 -4.92
N ASP A 159 2.95 5.12 -5.66
CA ASP A 159 4.36 4.98 -6.04
C ASP A 159 5.30 5.65 -5.04
N ALA A 160 6.46 5.05 -4.77
CA ALA A 160 7.44 5.56 -3.82
C ALA A 160 7.92 6.99 -4.14
N SER A 161 8.10 7.30 -5.43
CA SER A 161 8.48 8.65 -5.88
C SER A 161 7.44 9.71 -5.52
N GLN A 162 6.15 9.37 -5.65
CA GLN A 162 5.06 10.27 -5.26
C GLN A 162 4.91 10.36 -3.73
N GLN A 163 5.12 9.25 -3.00
CA GLN A 163 5.13 9.25 -1.53
C GLN A 163 6.20 10.18 -0.98
N ALA A 164 7.33 10.28 -1.64
CA ALA A 164 8.45 11.14 -1.29
C ALA A 164 8.13 12.65 -1.34
N GLU A 165 7.05 13.04 -1.98
CA GLU A 165 6.56 14.43 -2.02
C GLU A 165 5.77 14.80 -0.74
N HIS A 166 5.42 13.79 0.11
CA HIS A 166 4.62 13.98 1.32
C HIS A 166 5.48 14.13 2.58
N GLY A 167 4.95 14.84 3.55
CA GLY A 167 5.58 15.04 4.87
C GLY A 167 6.70 16.07 4.87
N THR A 168 7.33 16.23 6.04
CA THR A 168 8.42 17.15 6.30
C THR A 168 9.75 16.40 6.32
N GLU A 169 10.77 16.96 5.70
CA GLU A 169 12.11 16.37 5.65
C GLU A 169 12.78 16.37 7.03
N ILE A 170 13.42 15.27 7.39
CA ILE A 170 14.18 15.07 8.61
C ILE A 170 15.67 15.05 8.27
N PRO A 171 16.51 15.88 8.93
CA PRO A 171 17.87 16.15 8.48
C PRO A 171 18.82 14.95 8.62
N SER A 172 18.55 14.00 9.51
CA SER A 172 19.42 12.84 9.75
C SER A 172 18.69 11.70 10.47
N LEU A 173 19.28 10.50 10.46
CA LEU A 173 18.79 9.35 11.21
C LEU A 173 18.80 9.60 12.74
N THR A 174 19.75 10.39 13.25
CA THR A 174 19.83 10.75 14.68
C THR A 174 18.68 11.67 15.14
N SER A 175 18.00 12.33 14.18
CA SER A 175 16.82 13.16 14.43
C SER A 175 15.51 12.43 14.09
N ALA A 176 15.61 11.20 13.58
CA ALA A 176 14.46 10.41 13.18
C ALA A 176 13.82 9.71 14.38
N TYR A 177 12.50 9.52 14.28
CA TYR A 177 11.71 8.77 15.25
C TYR A 177 11.06 7.55 14.59
N PRO A 178 10.66 6.54 15.39
CA PRO A 178 9.84 5.44 14.86
C PRO A 178 8.62 5.95 14.10
N GLY A 179 8.40 5.41 12.89
CA GLY A 179 7.34 5.85 11.98
C GLY A 179 7.75 6.99 11.03
N ASP A 180 8.99 7.46 11.04
CA ASP A 180 9.49 8.26 9.92
C ASP A 180 9.76 7.35 8.72
N ILE A 181 9.64 7.89 7.51
CA ILE A 181 9.74 7.13 6.26
C ILE A 181 11.07 7.46 5.60
N ALA A 182 11.87 6.43 5.32
CA ALA A 182 13.13 6.56 4.60
C ALA A 182 12.93 6.23 3.12
N PHE A 183 13.45 7.07 2.23
CA PHE A 183 13.40 6.95 0.78
C PHE A 183 14.79 6.68 0.23
N PHE A 184 14.85 5.82 -0.78
CA PHE A 184 16.11 5.35 -1.35
C PHE A 184 16.13 5.58 -2.86
N GLU A 185 17.28 6.01 -3.35
CA GLU A 185 17.49 6.35 -4.74
C GLU A 185 18.41 5.38 -5.46
N ASN A 186 18.26 5.32 -6.77
CA ASN A 186 19.20 4.64 -7.65
C ASN A 186 20.32 5.58 -8.12
N ASN A 187 21.26 5.07 -8.94
CA ASN A 187 22.39 5.85 -9.48
C ASN A 187 21.96 7.08 -10.30
N ASN A 188 20.72 7.10 -10.79
CA ASN A 188 20.14 8.25 -11.53
C ASN A 188 19.37 9.22 -10.61
N LYS A 189 19.54 9.14 -9.31
CA LYS A 189 18.84 9.95 -8.31
C LYS A 189 17.32 9.86 -8.34
N ARG A 190 16.79 8.74 -8.84
CA ARG A 190 15.34 8.46 -8.83
C ARG A 190 14.99 7.64 -7.61
N ILE A 191 13.93 8.01 -6.90
CA ILE A 191 13.40 7.23 -5.78
C ILE A 191 12.82 5.92 -6.32
N THR A 192 13.37 4.82 -5.85
CA THR A 192 13.01 3.46 -6.28
C THR A 192 12.60 2.55 -5.13
N HIS A 193 12.85 2.97 -3.88
CA HIS A 193 12.51 2.17 -2.72
C HIS A 193 12.12 3.04 -1.53
N VAL A 194 11.36 2.45 -0.60
CA VAL A 194 10.83 3.12 0.60
C VAL A 194 10.66 2.12 1.74
N GLY A 195 10.84 2.59 2.97
CA GLY A 195 10.60 1.81 4.19
C GLY A 195 10.27 2.69 5.39
N ILE A 196 9.92 2.07 6.51
CA ILE A 196 9.50 2.73 7.75
C ILE A 196 10.59 2.54 8.79
N LEU A 197 11.08 3.61 9.40
CA LEU A 197 12.07 3.56 10.48
C LEU A 197 11.44 3.03 11.76
N LEU A 198 12.09 2.06 12.39
CA LEU A 198 11.76 1.54 13.72
C LEU A 198 12.63 2.18 14.81
N SER A 199 13.83 2.63 14.45
CA SER A 199 14.78 3.38 15.26
C SER A 199 15.75 4.14 14.33
N GLU A 200 16.73 4.82 14.89
CA GLU A 200 17.80 5.48 14.12
C GLU A 200 18.70 4.50 13.35
N ASP A 201 18.71 3.20 13.73
CA ASP A 201 19.57 2.16 13.16
C ASP A 201 18.79 0.98 12.55
N LYS A 202 17.45 1.00 12.57
CA LYS A 202 16.60 -0.10 12.07
C LYS A 202 15.46 0.38 11.20
N ILE A 203 15.29 -0.30 10.09
CA ILE A 203 14.22 -0.07 9.13
C ILE A 203 13.44 -1.35 8.86
N ILE A 204 12.11 -1.23 8.70
CA ILE A 204 11.27 -2.29 8.18
C ILE A 204 10.79 -1.91 6.77
N HIS A 205 11.01 -2.81 5.82
CA HIS A 205 10.71 -2.56 4.41
C HIS A 205 10.41 -3.86 3.66
N ALA A 206 9.86 -3.78 2.44
CA ALA A 206 9.60 -4.94 1.61
C ALA A 206 10.70 -5.11 0.55
N SER A 207 11.56 -6.12 0.74
CA SER A 207 12.64 -6.51 -0.18
C SER A 207 12.90 -8.01 -0.04
N GLY A 208 12.54 -8.79 -1.06
CA GLY A 208 12.40 -10.25 -0.97
C GLY A 208 11.19 -10.68 -0.13
N LYS A 209 11.02 -10.07 1.03
CA LYS A 209 9.87 -10.13 1.93
C LYS A 209 9.82 -8.85 2.76
N VAL A 210 8.76 -8.64 3.53
CA VAL A 210 8.75 -7.60 4.57
C VAL A 210 9.70 -8.03 5.67
N ARG A 211 10.77 -7.25 5.87
CA ARG A 211 11.90 -7.58 6.75
C ARG A 211 12.43 -6.38 7.50
N ILE A 212 13.16 -6.64 8.57
CA ILE A 212 13.88 -5.63 9.33
C ILE A 212 15.36 -5.77 9.03
N ASP A 213 15.97 -4.68 8.57
CA ASP A 213 17.40 -4.59 8.32
C ASP A 213 18.01 -3.40 9.07
N LYS A 214 19.34 -3.35 9.12
CA LYS A 214 20.08 -2.19 9.63
C LYS A 214 20.05 -1.07 8.61
N ILE A 215 20.08 0.15 9.10
CA ILE A 215 20.21 1.37 8.28
C ILE A 215 21.25 2.30 8.89
N ASP A 216 22.02 2.96 8.05
CA ASP A 216 22.90 4.07 8.39
C ASP A 216 22.83 5.17 7.31
N SER A 217 23.70 6.17 7.40
CA SER A 217 23.75 7.28 6.44
C SER A 217 24.07 6.88 5.01
N THR A 218 24.62 5.68 4.77
CA THR A 218 24.84 5.12 3.44
C THR A 218 23.55 4.51 2.87
N GLY A 219 22.77 3.82 3.73
CA GLY A 219 21.56 3.15 3.33
C GLY A 219 21.25 1.88 4.10
N ILE A 220 20.50 0.96 3.47
CA ILE A 220 20.12 -0.32 4.07
C ILE A 220 21.25 -1.32 3.93
N TYR A 221 21.76 -1.81 5.04
CA TYR A 221 22.75 -2.91 5.09
C TYR A 221 22.04 -4.24 5.29
N ASN A 222 22.21 -5.14 4.35
CA ASN A 222 21.66 -6.50 4.40
C ASN A 222 22.71 -7.47 4.95
N GLU A 223 22.45 -8.05 6.12
CA GLU A 223 23.36 -8.98 6.80
C GLU A 223 23.58 -10.31 6.04
N GLU A 224 22.56 -10.78 5.30
CA GLU A 224 22.64 -12.02 4.53
C GLU A 224 23.55 -11.86 3.30
N LEU A 225 23.43 -10.70 2.63
CA LEU A 225 24.23 -10.34 1.44
C LEU A 225 25.56 -9.70 1.81
N LYS A 226 25.76 -9.32 3.09
CA LYS A 226 26.93 -8.61 3.62
C LYS A 226 27.27 -7.33 2.85
N GLY A 227 26.24 -6.55 2.53
CA GLY A 227 26.39 -5.34 1.74
C GLY A 227 25.20 -4.39 1.76
N TYR A 228 25.42 -3.17 1.28
CA TYR A 228 24.36 -2.19 1.10
C TYR A 228 23.51 -2.54 -0.12
N THR A 229 22.20 -2.51 0.04
CA THR A 229 21.24 -2.86 -1.02
C THR A 229 20.49 -1.64 -1.57
N HIS A 230 20.32 -0.60 -0.77
CA HIS A 230 19.59 0.61 -1.13
C HIS A 230 20.30 1.83 -0.55
N HIS A 231 20.56 2.87 -1.35
CA HIS A 231 21.23 4.09 -0.94
C HIS A 231 20.21 5.10 -0.39
N LEU A 232 20.43 5.58 0.84
CA LEU A 232 19.55 6.55 1.50
C LEU A 232 19.58 7.88 0.74
N ALA A 233 18.40 8.37 0.36
CA ALA A 233 18.23 9.68 -0.23
C ALA A 233 17.86 10.71 0.83
N TYR A 234 16.75 10.50 1.52
CA TYR A 234 16.23 11.37 2.59
C TYR A 234 15.18 10.67 3.44
N ILE A 235 14.81 11.33 4.54
CA ILE A 235 13.83 10.86 5.50
C ILE A 235 12.70 11.88 5.57
N LYS A 236 11.45 11.41 5.66
CA LYS A 236 10.26 12.26 5.81
C LYS A 236 9.44 11.85 7.03
N ARG A 237 8.81 12.83 7.65
CA ARG A 237 7.86 12.69 8.75
C ARG A 237 6.47 13.10 8.28
N LEU A 238 5.49 12.17 8.39
CA LEU A 238 4.08 12.44 8.13
C LEU A 238 3.44 13.24 9.27
#